data_ebee70906b9d6bfc0d8fbe5817e91b78
#
_entry.id   ebee70906b9d6bfc0d8fbe5817e91b78
#
_cell.length_a   1.000
_cell.length_b   1.000
_cell.length_c   1.000
_cell.angle_alpha   90.00
_cell.angle_beta   90.00
_cell.angle_gamma   90.00
#
_symmetry.space_group_name_H-M   'P 1'
#
loop_
_entity.id
_entity.type
_entity.pdbx_description
1 polymer ?
#
loop_
_entity_poly.entity_id
_entity_poly.type
_entity_poly.pdbx_seq_one_letter_code
_entity_poly.pdbx_strand_id
1 'polypeptide(L)'
;MSYSEQFQHFENANNLAGKAWQHAVNIDLLEKTTIQDCSLHCFHYQQMLEMLIKFLLATRSTYGAYSHSHKLHRLLEELISNTPFKTNKTKYRMALQVITVCAEEYRYNFLIDCEGYKDSVVIANDLLGELLAFASAQPTPVNALHT
;
A
#
# COMPACT_ATOMS: atom_id res chain seq x y z
N MET A 1 -15.37 -7.37 -0.20
CA MET A 1 -14.78 -6.94 -1.48
C MET A 1 -13.35 -7.44 -1.56
N SER A 2 -12.97 -8.10 -2.64
CA SER A 2 -11.60 -8.55 -2.85
C SER A 2 -10.64 -7.37 -2.97
N TYR A 3 -9.33 -7.64 -2.83
CA TYR A 3 -8.34 -6.57 -2.97
C TYR A 3 -8.35 -6.01 -4.40
N SER A 4 -8.35 -6.88 -5.42
CA SER A 4 -8.34 -6.41 -6.81
C SER A 4 -9.58 -5.59 -7.18
N GLU A 5 -10.75 -5.93 -6.66
CA GLU A 5 -11.96 -5.14 -6.88
C GLU A 5 -11.83 -3.72 -6.34
N GLN A 6 -11.13 -3.53 -5.23
CA GLN A 6 -10.89 -2.21 -4.66
C GLN A 6 -9.99 -1.34 -5.57
N PHE A 7 -9.19 -1.98 -6.42
CA PHE A 7 -8.28 -1.32 -7.37
C PHE A 7 -8.84 -1.26 -8.79
N GLN A 8 -10.13 -1.51 -9.01
CA GLN A 8 -10.66 -1.66 -10.38
C GLN A 8 -10.39 -0.46 -11.30
N HIS A 9 -10.28 0.76 -10.77
CA HIS A 9 -9.95 1.94 -11.56
C HIS A 9 -8.51 1.92 -12.08
N PHE A 10 -7.68 1.07 -11.53
CA PHE A 10 -6.26 0.95 -11.89
C PHE A 10 -5.96 -0.35 -12.63
N GLU A 11 -6.97 -1.14 -12.94
CA GLU A 11 -6.81 -2.39 -13.68
C GLU A 11 -6.11 -2.12 -15.00
N ASN A 12 -5.01 -2.85 -15.24
CA ASN A 12 -4.18 -2.72 -16.44
C ASN A 12 -3.54 -1.34 -16.65
N ALA A 13 -3.56 -0.46 -15.66
CA ALA A 13 -2.88 0.82 -15.78
C ALA A 13 -1.36 0.61 -15.89
N ASN A 14 -0.72 1.40 -16.77
CA ASN A 14 0.72 1.31 -17.01
C ASN A 14 1.47 2.30 -16.11
N ASN A 15 1.33 2.13 -14.79
CA ASN A 15 1.97 2.98 -13.80
C ASN A 15 2.06 2.24 -12.46
N LEU A 16 2.49 2.94 -11.41
CA LEU A 16 2.61 2.36 -10.06
C LEU A 16 1.28 1.84 -9.51
N ALA A 17 0.17 2.52 -9.82
CA ALA A 17 -1.16 2.05 -9.39
C ALA A 17 -1.53 0.73 -10.06
N GLY A 18 -1.17 0.56 -11.34
CA GLY A 18 -1.36 -0.71 -12.04
C GLY A 18 -0.53 -1.84 -11.44
N LYS A 19 0.69 -1.53 -10.98
CA LYS A 19 1.52 -2.51 -10.26
C LYS A 19 0.89 -2.88 -8.93
N ALA A 20 0.33 -1.91 -8.19
CA ALA A 20 -0.40 -2.18 -6.95
C ALA A 20 -1.59 -3.09 -7.22
N TRP A 21 -2.35 -2.85 -8.29
CA TRP A 21 -3.44 -3.71 -8.69
C TRP A 21 -2.97 -5.15 -8.97
N GLN A 22 -1.83 -5.33 -9.67
CA GLN A 22 -1.28 -6.66 -9.95
C GLN A 22 -0.96 -7.42 -8.65
N HIS A 23 -0.39 -6.73 -7.66
CA HIS A 23 -0.15 -7.34 -6.36
C HIS A 23 -1.45 -7.68 -5.64
N ALA A 24 -2.48 -6.84 -5.76
CA ALA A 24 -3.80 -7.12 -5.21
C ALA A 24 -4.42 -8.37 -5.83
N VAL A 25 -4.28 -8.58 -7.14
CA VAL A 25 -4.71 -9.81 -7.82
C VAL A 25 -3.99 -11.03 -7.24
N ASN A 26 -2.68 -10.93 -7.03
CA ASN A 26 -1.91 -12.03 -6.45
C ASN A 26 -2.36 -12.35 -5.01
N ILE A 27 -2.70 -11.34 -4.22
CA ILE A 27 -3.23 -11.57 -2.87
C ILE A 27 -4.55 -12.32 -2.94
N ASP A 28 -5.46 -11.92 -3.81
CA ASP A 28 -6.75 -12.60 -3.99
C ASP A 28 -6.56 -14.06 -4.35
N LEU A 29 -5.61 -14.36 -5.24
CA LEU A 29 -5.30 -15.74 -5.63
C LEU A 29 -4.74 -16.54 -4.45
N LEU A 30 -3.86 -15.96 -3.67
CA LEU A 30 -3.28 -16.62 -2.49
C LEU A 30 -4.35 -16.91 -1.43
N GLU A 31 -5.31 -16.02 -1.24
CA GLU A 31 -6.37 -16.21 -0.26
C GLU A 31 -7.34 -17.34 -0.63
N LYS A 32 -7.37 -17.73 -1.91
CA LYS A 32 -8.16 -18.87 -2.37
C LYS A 32 -7.44 -20.21 -2.18
N THR A 33 -6.17 -20.19 -1.78
CA THR A 33 -5.40 -21.42 -1.59
C THR A 33 -5.46 -21.87 -0.13
N THR A 34 -5.10 -23.14 0.11
CA THR A 34 -5.01 -23.71 1.45
C THR A 34 -3.60 -23.58 2.04
N ILE A 35 -2.71 -22.85 1.39
CA ILE A 35 -1.33 -22.64 1.84
C ILE A 35 -1.36 -21.82 3.13
N GLN A 36 -0.74 -22.36 4.20
CA GLN A 36 -0.73 -21.70 5.50
C GLN A 36 0.45 -20.73 5.66
N ASP A 37 1.47 -20.84 4.84
CA ASP A 37 2.61 -19.93 4.85
C ASP A 37 2.19 -18.56 4.33
N CYS A 38 2.32 -17.55 5.17
CA CYS A 38 1.90 -16.18 4.86
C CYS A 38 2.99 -15.35 4.17
N SER A 39 4.17 -15.91 3.91
CA SER A 39 5.31 -15.12 3.43
C SER A 39 5.06 -14.49 2.07
N LEU A 40 4.47 -15.24 1.14
CA LEU A 40 4.16 -14.70 -0.19
C LEU A 40 3.03 -13.67 -0.13
N HIS A 41 2.02 -13.92 0.71
CA HIS A 41 0.95 -12.95 0.96
C HIS A 41 1.55 -11.65 1.51
N CYS A 42 2.43 -11.75 2.49
CA CYS A 42 3.12 -10.62 3.10
C CYS A 42 3.91 -9.81 2.06
N PHE A 43 4.66 -10.48 1.20
CA PHE A 43 5.42 -9.82 0.13
C PHE A 43 4.49 -9.00 -0.78
N HIS A 44 3.42 -9.62 -1.28
CA HIS A 44 2.49 -8.92 -2.18
C HIS A 44 1.73 -7.81 -1.47
N TYR A 45 1.36 -8.00 -0.20
CA TYR A 45 0.65 -6.98 0.56
C TYR A 45 1.50 -5.73 0.78
N GLN A 46 2.76 -5.93 1.17
CA GLN A 46 3.71 -4.84 1.35
C GLN A 46 3.92 -4.09 0.03
N GLN A 47 4.13 -4.83 -1.07
CA GLN A 47 4.33 -4.23 -2.38
C GLN A 47 3.09 -3.47 -2.87
N MET A 48 1.90 -4.00 -2.61
CA MET A 48 0.65 -3.33 -2.95
C MET A 48 0.56 -1.95 -2.29
N LEU A 49 0.81 -1.87 -0.98
CA LEU A 49 0.79 -0.61 -0.25
C LEU A 49 1.92 0.33 -0.69
N GLU A 50 3.12 -0.20 -0.86
CA GLU A 50 4.27 0.58 -1.32
C GLU A 50 3.99 1.24 -2.67
N MET A 51 3.51 0.47 -3.64
CA MET A 51 3.24 0.98 -4.99
C MET A 51 2.11 2.01 -4.97
N LEU A 52 1.07 1.79 -4.16
CA LEU A 52 -0.04 2.74 -4.06
C LEU A 52 0.41 4.06 -3.43
N ILE A 53 1.15 4.01 -2.34
CA ILE A 53 1.64 5.23 -1.68
C ILE A 53 2.59 6.00 -2.62
N LYS A 54 3.49 5.31 -3.30
CA LYS A 54 4.40 5.94 -4.26
C LYS A 54 3.64 6.54 -5.45
N PHE A 55 2.58 5.88 -5.91
CA PHE A 55 1.70 6.45 -6.93
C PHE A 55 1.08 7.78 -6.46
N LEU A 56 0.58 7.81 -5.22
CA LEU A 56 -0.03 9.01 -4.66
C LEU A 56 0.99 10.14 -4.48
N LEU A 57 2.20 9.80 -4.05
CA LEU A 57 3.28 10.78 -3.96
C LEU A 57 3.64 11.34 -5.34
N ALA A 58 3.75 10.47 -6.35
CA ALA A 58 4.08 10.89 -7.70
C ALA A 58 3.01 11.78 -8.32
N THR A 59 1.73 11.55 -8.00
CA THR A 59 0.61 12.25 -8.65
C THR A 59 0.02 13.38 -7.83
N ARG A 60 0.23 13.41 -6.52
CA ARG A 60 -0.42 14.37 -5.61
C ARG A 60 0.55 15.29 -4.88
N SER A 61 1.85 14.97 -4.84
CA SER A 61 2.82 15.86 -4.22
C SER A 61 3.19 17.01 -5.16
N THR A 62 3.68 18.11 -4.59
CA THR A 62 4.04 19.31 -5.36
C THR A 62 5.09 19.03 -6.44
N TYR A 63 6.06 18.18 -6.14
CA TYR A 63 7.17 17.88 -7.05
C TYR A 63 7.05 16.54 -7.76
N GLY A 64 6.00 15.78 -7.48
CA GLY A 64 5.78 14.47 -8.10
C GLY A 64 6.87 13.45 -7.76
N ALA A 65 7.56 13.63 -6.65
CA ALA A 65 8.69 12.79 -6.26
C ALA A 65 8.35 11.93 -5.04
N TYR A 66 9.04 10.81 -4.93
CA TYR A 66 8.94 9.91 -3.78
C TYR A 66 10.33 9.33 -3.48
N SER A 67 10.56 9.00 -2.20
CA SER A 67 11.82 8.37 -1.81
C SER A 67 11.90 6.92 -2.27
N HIS A 68 13.12 6.38 -2.29
CA HIS A 68 13.36 4.97 -2.62
C HIS A 68 13.17 4.04 -1.41
N SER A 69 12.61 4.56 -0.31
CA SER A 69 12.32 3.75 0.87
C SER A 69 11.33 2.63 0.57
N HIS A 70 11.52 1.48 1.20
CA HIS A 70 10.56 0.38 1.21
C HIS A 70 9.83 0.28 2.54
N LYS A 71 10.08 1.20 3.47
CA LYS A 71 9.47 1.19 4.80
C LYS A 71 8.14 1.92 4.75
N LEU A 72 7.06 1.16 4.87
CA LEU A 72 5.70 1.68 4.69
C LEU A 72 5.38 2.84 5.63
N HIS A 73 5.80 2.77 6.90
CA HIS A 73 5.51 3.85 7.85
C HIS A 73 6.21 5.16 7.47
N ARG A 74 7.41 5.08 6.88
CA ARG A 74 8.12 6.27 6.39
C ARG A 74 7.48 6.85 5.14
N LEU A 75 7.04 5.97 4.23
CA LEU A 75 6.30 6.40 3.04
C LEU A 75 4.99 7.08 3.41
N LEU A 76 4.29 6.56 4.42
CA LEU A 76 3.06 7.19 4.90
C LEU A 76 3.34 8.58 5.48
N GLU A 77 4.38 8.73 6.29
CA GLU A 77 4.78 10.03 6.82
C GLU A 77 5.12 11.02 5.69
N GLU A 78 5.83 10.56 4.68
CA GLU A 78 6.14 11.35 3.49
C GLU A 78 4.87 11.80 2.76
N LEU A 79 3.91 10.90 2.59
CA LEU A 79 2.63 11.20 1.95
C LEU A 79 1.85 12.27 2.72
N ILE A 80 1.78 12.15 4.05
CA ILE A 80 1.09 13.12 4.91
C ILE A 80 1.78 14.49 4.84
N SER A 81 3.11 14.51 4.79
CA SER A 81 3.88 15.75 4.78
C SER A 81 3.83 16.48 3.44
N ASN A 82 3.68 15.75 2.33
CA ASN A 82 3.85 16.31 0.99
C ASN A 82 2.58 16.35 0.13
N THR A 83 1.46 15.88 0.67
CA THR A 83 0.17 15.89 -0.03
C THR A 83 -0.95 16.29 0.93
N PRO A 84 -2.17 16.57 0.42
CA PRO A 84 -3.32 16.84 1.29
C PRO A 84 -3.85 15.62 2.06
N PHE A 85 -3.28 14.44 1.87
CA PHE A 85 -3.73 13.24 2.55
C PHE A 85 -3.57 13.37 4.06
N LYS A 86 -4.64 13.07 4.80
CA LYS A 86 -4.65 13.11 6.27
C LYS A 86 -5.16 11.79 6.80
N THR A 87 -4.49 11.29 7.82
CA THR A 87 -4.90 10.08 8.51
C THR A 87 -4.30 10.06 9.93
N ASN A 88 -4.80 9.17 10.77
CA ASN A 88 -4.20 8.91 12.08
C ASN A 88 -2.98 7.98 11.91
N LYS A 89 -1.82 8.56 11.64
CA LYS A 89 -0.59 7.79 11.40
C LYS A 89 -0.19 6.91 12.59
N THR A 90 -0.51 7.35 13.80
CA THR A 90 -0.19 6.60 15.02
C THR A 90 -0.94 5.26 15.06
N LYS A 91 -2.19 5.26 14.60
CA LYS A 91 -3.00 4.04 14.50
C LYS A 91 -2.35 2.97 13.63
N TYR A 92 -1.68 3.37 12.55
CA TYR A 92 -1.16 2.45 11.54
C TYR A 92 0.32 2.13 11.68
N ARG A 93 1.06 2.91 12.44
CA ARG A 93 2.53 2.84 12.47
C ARG A 93 3.05 1.44 12.78
N MET A 94 2.58 0.83 13.86
CA MET A 94 3.08 -0.49 14.27
C MET A 94 2.72 -1.57 13.26
N ALA A 95 1.49 -1.56 12.74
CA ALA A 95 1.06 -2.52 11.72
C ALA A 95 1.91 -2.42 10.47
N LEU A 96 2.21 -1.21 10.02
CA LEU A 96 3.05 -0.99 8.84
C LEU A 96 4.50 -1.45 9.07
N GLN A 97 5.02 -1.26 10.28
CA GLN A 97 6.35 -1.77 10.62
C GLN A 97 6.40 -3.30 10.59
N VAL A 98 5.39 -3.96 11.15
CA VAL A 98 5.30 -5.44 11.13
C VAL A 98 5.25 -5.95 9.69
N ILE A 99 4.42 -5.35 8.85
CA ILE A 99 4.27 -5.76 7.45
C ILE A 99 5.60 -5.56 6.70
N THR A 100 6.28 -4.44 6.91
CA THR A 100 7.58 -4.17 6.29
C THR A 100 8.61 -5.20 6.70
N VAL A 101 8.71 -5.51 7.99
CA VAL A 101 9.67 -6.50 8.50
C VAL A 101 9.37 -7.89 7.94
N CYS A 102 8.10 -8.30 7.91
CA CYS A 102 7.71 -9.59 7.33
C CYS A 102 8.14 -9.69 5.86
N ALA A 103 7.97 -8.64 5.08
CA ALA A 103 8.37 -8.63 3.67
C ALA A 103 9.89 -8.69 3.52
N GLU A 104 10.63 -8.05 4.41
CA GLU A 104 12.10 -8.12 4.42
C GLU A 104 12.58 -9.54 4.79
N GLU A 105 11.96 -10.14 5.81
CA GLU A 105 12.29 -11.52 6.24
C GLU A 105 11.99 -12.53 5.13
N TYR A 106 10.93 -12.35 4.38
CA TYR A 106 10.61 -13.21 3.23
C TYR A 106 11.78 -13.31 2.25
N ARG A 107 12.45 -12.19 1.99
CA ARG A 107 13.60 -12.16 1.06
C ARG A 107 14.79 -12.97 1.54
N TYR A 108 14.91 -13.18 2.85
CA TYR A 108 16.04 -13.88 3.47
C TYR A 108 15.65 -15.25 4.01
N ASN A 109 14.47 -15.76 3.70
CA ASN A 109 13.96 -17.07 4.12
C ASN A 109 13.88 -17.24 5.65
N PHE A 110 13.64 -16.18 6.39
CA PHE A 110 13.41 -16.28 7.83
C PHE A 110 11.97 -16.71 8.11
N LEU A 111 11.77 -17.31 9.29
CA LEU A 111 10.44 -17.66 9.75
C LEU A 111 9.63 -16.38 10.03
N ILE A 112 8.41 -16.33 9.50
CA ILE A 112 7.53 -15.18 9.65
C ILE A 112 6.44 -15.50 10.67
N ASP A 113 6.20 -14.57 11.61
CA ASP A 113 5.06 -14.65 12.53
C ASP A 113 3.77 -14.32 11.77
N CYS A 114 3.08 -15.37 11.29
CA CYS A 114 1.87 -15.21 10.50
C CYS A 114 0.70 -14.63 11.31
N GLU A 115 0.60 -14.90 12.59
CA GLU A 115 -0.50 -14.36 13.41
C GLU A 115 -0.34 -12.85 13.59
N GLY A 116 0.85 -12.39 13.98
CA GLY A 116 1.14 -10.97 14.09
C GLY A 116 0.97 -10.24 12.77
N TYR A 117 1.38 -10.88 11.68
CA TYR A 117 1.18 -10.33 10.34
C TYR A 117 -0.31 -10.17 10.00
N LYS A 118 -1.12 -11.21 10.24
CA LYS A 118 -2.56 -11.16 9.94
C LYS A 118 -3.28 -10.09 10.75
N ASP A 119 -2.93 -9.93 12.01
CA ASP A 119 -3.48 -8.86 12.85
C ASP A 119 -3.13 -7.48 12.31
N SER A 120 -1.90 -7.32 11.82
CA SER A 120 -1.45 -6.07 11.21
C SER A 120 -2.18 -5.77 9.90
N VAL A 121 -2.49 -6.80 9.10
CA VAL A 121 -3.27 -6.65 7.86
C VAL A 121 -4.67 -6.13 8.16
N VAL A 122 -5.32 -6.64 9.20
CA VAL A 122 -6.67 -6.16 9.59
C VAL A 122 -6.64 -4.65 9.84
N ILE A 123 -5.63 -4.17 10.55
CA ILE A 123 -5.47 -2.74 10.81
C ILE A 123 -5.13 -1.98 9.53
N ALA A 124 -4.18 -2.48 8.75
CA ALA A 124 -3.71 -1.83 7.54
C ALA A 124 -4.78 -1.78 6.44
N ASN A 125 -5.75 -2.69 6.45
CA ASN A 125 -6.87 -2.65 5.50
C ASN A 125 -7.70 -1.38 5.64
N ASP A 126 -7.80 -0.82 6.84
CA ASP A 126 -8.47 0.47 7.04
C ASP A 126 -7.69 1.59 6.34
N LEU A 127 -6.37 1.58 6.44
CA LEU A 127 -5.53 2.52 5.73
C LEU A 127 -5.65 2.35 4.21
N LEU A 128 -5.67 1.12 3.74
CA LEU A 128 -5.86 0.84 2.31
C LEU A 128 -7.14 1.51 1.79
N GLY A 129 -8.24 1.40 2.53
CA GLY A 129 -9.49 2.07 2.18
C GLY A 129 -9.35 3.58 2.11
N GLU A 130 -8.64 4.20 3.08
CA GLU A 130 -8.39 5.63 3.08
C GLU A 130 -7.53 6.06 1.89
N LEU A 131 -6.48 5.30 1.57
CA LEU A 131 -5.59 5.59 0.45
C LEU A 131 -6.32 5.50 -0.88
N LEU A 132 -7.16 4.48 -1.06
CA LEU A 132 -7.94 4.32 -2.28
C LEU A 132 -9.00 5.42 -2.43
N ALA A 133 -9.63 5.84 -1.35
CA ALA A 133 -10.55 6.97 -1.36
C ALA A 133 -9.83 8.25 -1.78
N PHE A 134 -8.63 8.49 -1.26
CA PHE A 134 -7.82 9.63 -1.65
C PHE A 134 -7.41 9.56 -3.12
N ALA A 135 -7.05 8.38 -3.61
CA ALA A 135 -6.69 8.16 -5.01
C ALA A 135 -7.84 8.46 -5.97
N SER A 136 -9.08 8.21 -5.52
CA SER A 136 -10.28 8.42 -6.34
C SER A 136 -10.79 9.85 -6.27
N ALA A 137 -10.27 10.68 -5.35
CA ALA A 137 -10.69 12.07 -5.21
C ALA A 137 -10.22 12.89 -6.42
N GLN A 138 -11.05 13.85 -6.85
CA GLN A 138 -10.68 14.77 -7.91
C GLN A 138 -9.52 15.66 -7.47
N PRO A 139 -8.59 16.03 -8.39
CA PRO A 139 -7.56 17.00 -8.06
C PRO A 139 -8.17 18.30 -7.53
N THR A 140 -7.50 18.91 -6.53
CA THR A 140 -7.94 20.20 -6.00
C THR A 140 -7.78 21.28 -7.07
N PRO A 141 -8.51 22.41 -6.97
CA PRO A 141 -8.33 23.54 -7.90
C PRO A 141 -6.89 24.06 -7.98
N VAL A 142 -6.13 23.96 -6.87
CA VAL A 142 -4.71 24.34 -6.86
C VAL A 142 -3.91 23.51 -7.84
N ASN A 143 -4.16 22.21 -7.91
CA ASN A 143 -3.49 21.32 -8.87
C ASN A 143 -3.88 21.67 -10.32
N ALA A 144 -5.11 22.09 -10.53
CA ALA A 144 -5.59 22.50 -11.85
C ALA A 144 -4.86 23.75 -12.36
N LEU A 145 -4.35 24.60 -11.46
CA LEU A 145 -3.62 25.81 -11.85
C LEU A 145 -2.23 25.52 -12.45
N HIS A 146 -1.75 24.29 -12.30
CA HIS A 146 -0.44 23.87 -12.82
C HIS A 146 -0.53 23.16 -14.16
N THR A 147 -1.72 23.03 -14.70
CA THR A 147 -1.95 22.36 -15.99
C THR A 147 -1.99 23.34 -17.15
#